data_28e4457fb33780f8e808d01e20e1515c
#
_entry.id   28e4457fb33780f8e808d01e20e1515c
#
_cell.length_a   1.000
_cell.length_b   1.000
_cell.length_c   1.000
_cell.angle_alpha   90.00
_cell.angle_beta   90.00
_cell.angle_gamma   90.00
#
_symmetry.space_group_name_H-M   'P 1'
#
loop_
_entity.id
_entity.type
_entity.pdbx_description
1 polymer ?
#
loop_
_entity_poly.entity_id
_entity_poly.type
_entity_poly.pdbx_seq_one_letter_code
_entity_poly.pdbx_strand_id
1 'polypeptide(L)'
;MVLGGAFQGQNVMETVGKGIVITDPVVYAATNGADPPSAIKDYFPDGRLPDQAILIALVSAGLFVTLATYSRFPVSTSQAIVGGVAGVGVGASHFDFSFLQTTVLLRIAGSWIISPILAMLLAFGLYWLLGILLRRARAVAWSNVLRASVMVSAAYVSFSLGTNDVGNAIGPLINRFPDRIPELALLGGLAIAFGALTFGRRVTHTVGREITPLDYSGALAAQVSAALGVHVFSLLGIPVSTSQAVVGAVVGVGLTKGAQSVGGRKVVSIAVSWVITPVSSAAFACGAYRLVTG
;
A
#
# COMPACT_ATOMS: atom_id res chain seq x y z
N MET A 1 -8.48 -10.64 4.19
CA MET A 1 -7.44 -10.36 3.17
C MET A 1 -7.68 -11.15 1.89
N VAL A 2 -7.73 -12.48 1.91
CA VAL A 2 -7.95 -13.33 0.72
C VAL A 2 -9.17 -12.89 -0.07
N LEU A 3 -10.34 -12.74 0.58
CA LEU A 3 -11.57 -12.30 -0.08
C LEU A 3 -11.44 -10.91 -0.73
N GLY A 4 -10.81 -9.95 -0.04
CA GLY A 4 -10.60 -8.61 -0.60
C GLY A 4 -9.77 -8.64 -1.87
N GLY A 5 -8.65 -9.37 -1.87
CA GLY A 5 -7.80 -9.54 -3.04
C GLY A 5 -8.50 -10.24 -4.20
N ALA A 6 -9.23 -11.33 -3.91
CA ALA A 6 -9.91 -12.12 -4.93
C ALA A 6 -11.10 -11.39 -5.58
N PHE A 7 -11.87 -10.61 -4.80
CA PHE A 7 -13.08 -9.97 -5.31
C PHE A 7 -12.87 -8.55 -5.85
N GLN A 8 -11.92 -7.80 -5.29
CA GLN A 8 -11.78 -6.37 -5.58
C GLN A 8 -10.32 -5.91 -5.80
N GLY A 9 -9.34 -6.82 -5.80
CA GLY A 9 -7.93 -6.48 -5.99
C GLY A 9 -7.54 -6.15 -7.44
N GLN A 10 -8.36 -6.49 -8.41
CA GLN A 10 -8.02 -6.43 -9.84
C GLN A 10 -7.63 -5.02 -10.30
N ASN A 11 -8.37 -3.98 -9.90
CA ASN A 11 -8.07 -2.61 -10.32
C ASN A 11 -6.66 -2.16 -9.88
N VAL A 12 -6.25 -2.52 -8.67
CA VAL A 12 -4.89 -2.22 -8.16
C VAL A 12 -3.85 -3.08 -8.89
N MET A 13 -4.15 -4.36 -9.15
CA MET A 13 -3.27 -5.26 -9.92
C MET A 13 -2.96 -4.67 -11.30
N GLU A 14 -3.97 -4.17 -12.01
CA GLU A 14 -3.81 -3.58 -13.34
C GLU A 14 -2.93 -2.33 -13.30
N THR A 15 -3.14 -1.44 -12.34
CA THR A 15 -2.30 -0.25 -12.20
C THR A 15 -0.86 -0.59 -11.91
N VAL A 16 -0.60 -1.53 -11.00
CA VAL A 16 0.77 -1.92 -10.64
C VAL A 16 1.44 -2.74 -11.76
N GLY A 17 0.68 -3.59 -12.44
CA GLY A 17 1.21 -4.49 -13.47
C GLY A 17 1.37 -3.84 -14.85
N LYS A 18 0.51 -2.89 -15.20
CA LYS A 18 0.47 -2.28 -16.55
C LYS A 18 0.66 -0.77 -16.54
N GLY A 19 0.40 -0.11 -15.42
CA GLY A 19 0.29 1.34 -15.37
C GLY A 19 1.59 2.07 -15.00
N ILE A 20 2.63 1.41 -14.51
CA ILE A 20 3.86 2.06 -14.01
C ILE A 20 4.90 2.21 -15.11
N VAL A 21 5.14 1.15 -15.87
CA VAL A 21 6.15 1.11 -16.95
C VAL A 21 5.45 0.99 -18.30
N ILE A 22 5.82 1.83 -19.23
CA ILE A 22 5.32 1.82 -20.60
C ILE A 22 6.12 0.79 -21.39
N THR A 23 5.49 -0.30 -21.75
CA THR A 23 6.10 -1.40 -22.50
C THR A 23 5.54 -1.53 -23.93
N ASP A 24 4.45 -0.81 -24.22
CA ASP A 24 3.75 -0.84 -25.51
C ASP A 24 4.05 0.44 -26.31
N PRO A 25 4.45 0.33 -27.60
CA PRO A 25 4.75 1.47 -28.45
C PRO A 25 3.57 2.45 -28.64
N VAL A 26 2.34 1.94 -28.69
CA VAL A 26 1.15 2.79 -28.88
C VAL A 26 0.88 3.60 -27.62
N VAL A 27 1.02 2.98 -26.44
CA VAL A 27 0.90 3.65 -25.15
C VAL A 27 2.00 4.69 -24.98
N TYR A 28 3.24 4.40 -25.45
CA TYR A 28 4.35 5.34 -25.41
C TYR A 28 4.03 6.61 -26.21
N ALA A 29 3.61 6.43 -27.47
CA ALA A 29 3.26 7.56 -28.33
C ALA A 29 2.12 8.42 -27.76
N ALA A 30 1.08 7.75 -27.23
CA ALA A 30 -0.05 8.43 -26.61
C ALA A 30 0.31 9.19 -25.34
N THR A 31 1.28 8.69 -24.57
CA THR A 31 1.67 9.29 -23.29
C THR A 31 2.66 10.44 -23.47
N ASN A 32 3.65 10.27 -24.35
CA ASN A 32 4.76 11.21 -24.50
C ASN A 32 4.58 12.18 -25.68
N GLY A 33 3.57 11.97 -26.55
CA GLY A 33 3.34 12.78 -27.73
C GLY A 33 4.48 12.71 -28.76
N ALA A 34 5.29 11.65 -28.72
CA ALA A 34 6.46 11.42 -29.55
C ALA A 34 6.46 9.98 -30.06
N ASP A 35 7.14 9.76 -31.19
CA ASP A 35 7.34 8.41 -31.71
C ASP A 35 8.12 7.55 -30.71
N PRO A 36 7.70 6.28 -30.51
CA PRO A 36 8.41 5.39 -29.60
C PRO A 36 9.83 5.14 -30.11
N PRO A 37 10.83 5.08 -29.22
CA PRO A 37 12.18 4.69 -29.60
C PRO A 37 12.18 3.34 -30.31
N SER A 38 12.98 3.17 -31.38
CA SER A 38 13.11 1.87 -32.06
C SER A 38 13.47 0.72 -31.11
N ALA A 39 14.24 1.05 -30.07
CA ALA A 39 14.69 0.15 -29.04
C ALA A 39 13.57 -0.36 -28.09
N ILE A 40 12.34 0.17 -28.14
CA ILE A 40 11.26 -0.28 -27.23
C ILE A 40 11.01 -1.80 -27.37
N LYS A 41 11.10 -2.32 -28.58
CA LYS A 41 10.95 -3.76 -28.86
C LYS A 41 12.14 -4.58 -28.36
N ASP A 42 13.32 -3.98 -28.28
CA ASP A 42 14.52 -4.63 -27.74
C ASP A 42 14.46 -4.67 -26.20
N TYR A 43 13.93 -3.61 -25.59
CA TYR A 43 13.74 -3.55 -24.13
C TYR A 43 12.56 -4.41 -23.64
N PHE A 44 11.48 -4.42 -24.40
CA PHE A 44 10.23 -5.08 -24.05
C PHE A 44 9.67 -5.90 -25.22
N PRO A 45 10.35 -7.01 -25.63
CA PRO A 45 10.02 -7.75 -26.85
C PRO A 45 8.59 -8.30 -26.87
N ASP A 46 8.06 -8.66 -25.70
CA ASP A 46 6.70 -9.20 -25.55
C ASP A 46 5.66 -8.10 -25.18
N GLY A 47 6.02 -6.81 -25.28
CA GLY A 47 5.16 -5.71 -24.82
C GLY A 47 4.87 -5.72 -23.31
N ARG A 48 5.78 -6.33 -22.53
CA ARG A 48 5.68 -6.45 -21.05
C ARG A 48 7.07 -6.44 -20.42
N LEU A 49 7.11 -6.26 -19.11
CA LEU A 49 8.37 -6.40 -18.37
C LEU A 49 8.92 -7.83 -18.51
N PRO A 50 10.24 -8.00 -18.71
CA PRO A 50 10.90 -9.29 -18.68
C PRO A 50 10.63 -10.06 -17.38
N ASP A 51 10.56 -11.39 -17.46
CA ASP A 51 10.30 -12.23 -16.28
C ASP A 51 11.34 -12.00 -15.15
N GLN A 52 12.60 -11.78 -15.54
CA GLN A 52 13.67 -11.43 -14.58
C GLN A 52 13.42 -10.09 -13.90
N ALA A 53 12.92 -9.09 -14.63
CA ALA A 53 12.58 -7.78 -14.08
C ALA A 53 11.45 -7.90 -13.03
N ILE A 54 10.41 -8.66 -13.36
CA ILE A 54 9.30 -8.93 -12.44
C ILE A 54 9.80 -9.60 -11.16
N LEU A 55 10.61 -10.65 -11.29
CA LEU A 55 11.18 -11.37 -10.14
C LEU A 55 12.04 -10.44 -9.28
N ILE A 56 12.92 -9.65 -9.90
CA ILE A 56 13.80 -8.73 -9.18
C ILE A 56 12.98 -7.63 -8.47
N ALA A 57 11.94 -7.07 -9.09
CA ALA A 57 11.05 -6.10 -8.46
C ALA A 57 10.39 -6.67 -7.19
N LEU A 58 9.83 -7.88 -7.29
CA LEU A 58 9.14 -8.55 -6.19
C LEU A 58 10.10 -8.92 -5.05
N VAL A 59 11.26 -9.50 -5.39
CA VAL A 59 12.28 -9.89 -4.40
C VAL A 59 12.86 -8.64 -3.71
N SER A 60 13.16 -7.60 -4.46
CA SER A 60 13.69 -6.33 -3.91
C SER A 60 12.71 -5.70 -2.92
N ALA A 61 11.44 -5.57 -3.32
CA ALA A 61 10.40 -5.03 -2.46
C ALA A 61 10.15 -5.92 -1.23
N GLY A 62 10.11 -7.24 -1.41
CA GLY A 62 9.93 -8.21 -0.34
C GLY A 62 11.05 -8.18 0.69
N LEU A 63 12.31 -8.13 0.24
CA LEU A 63 13.48 -8.00 1.12
C LEU A 63 13.46 -6.69 1.89
N PHE A 64 13.18 -5.57 1.21
CA PHE A 64 13.10 -4.25 1.84
C PHE A 64 12.03 -4.23 2.95
N VAL A 65 10.81 -4.67 2.64
CA VAL A 65 9.71 -4.72 3.61
C VAL A 65 10.01 -5.66 4.77
N THR A 66 10.62 -6.83 4.48
CA THR A 66 10.99 -7.80 5.52
C THR A 66 12.02 -7.23 6.49
N LEU A 67 13.08 -6.60 5.98
CA LEU A 67 14.11 -5.95 6.79
C LEU A 67 13.54 -4.82 7.65
N ALA A 68 12.67 -3.99 7.07
CA ALA A 68 12.01 -2.91 7.79
C ALA A 68 11.06 -3.44 8.88
N THR A 69 10.29 -4.49 8.57
CA THR A 69 9.40 -5.15 9.55
C THR A 69 10.20 -5.76 10.70
N TYR A 70 11.33 -6.39 10.39
CA TYR A 70 12.22 -6.93 11.42
C TYR A 70 12.78 -5.83 12.32
N SER A 71 13.10 -4.68 11.73
CA SER A 71 13.57 -3.47 12.43
C SER A 71 12.45 -2.68 13.12
N ARG A 72 11.20 -3.16 13.11
CA ARG A 72 9.99 -2.55 13.71
C ARG A 72 9.59 -1.20 13.09
N PHE A 73 10.02 -0.93 11.87
CA PHE A 73 9.61 0.26 11.13
C PHE A 73 8.37 -0.04 10.28
N PRO A 74 7.26 0.70 10.47
CA PRO A 74 6.09 0.58 9.63
C PRO A 74 6.35 1.26 8.27
N VAL A 75 6.88 0.48 7.33
CA VAL A 75 7.07 0.92 5.94
C VAL A 75 5.85 0.57 5.09
N SER A 76 5.79 1.13 3.89
CA SER A 76 4.71 0.92 2.95
C SER A 76 5.07 -0.17 1.94
N THR A 77 4.30 -1.25 1.92
CA THR A 77 4.40 -2.31 0.90
C THR A 77 4.11 -1.76 -0.49
N SER A 78 3.08 -0.91 -0.65
CA SER A 78 2.74 -0.29 -1.93
C SER A 78 3.88 0.57 -2.47
N GLN A 79 4.53 1.37 -1.60
CA GLN A 79 5.67 2.18 -1.99
C GLN A 79 6.88 1.33 -2.41
N ALA A 80 7.12 0.23 -1.70
CA ALA A 80 8.22 -0.68 -2.04
C ALA A 80 7.99 -1.38 -3.39
N ILE A 81 6.76 -1.85 -3.67
CA ILE A 81 6.43 -2.50 -4.95
C ILE A 81 6.45 -1.50 -6.11
N VAL A 82 5.79 -0.33 -5.95
CA VAL A 82 5.78 0.70 -6.98
C VAL A 82 7.20 1.17 -7.31
N GLY A 83 8.01 1.40 -6.27
CA GLY A 83 9.43 1.72 -6.44
C GLY A 83 10.20 0.60 -7.14
N GLY A 84 10.00 -0.65 -6.72
CA GLY A 84 10.63 -1.82 -7.33
C GLY A 84 10.31 -1.98 -8.82
N VAL A 85 9.03 -1.87 -9.18
CA VAL A 85 8.58 -1.95 -10.59
C VAL A 85 9.12 -0.80 -11.43
N ALA A 86 9.05 0.44 -10.90
CA ALA A 86 9.64 1.60 -11.58
C ALA A 86 11.16 1.45 -11.76
N GLY A 87 11.86 0.96 -10.72
CA GLY A 87 13.30 0.76 -10.75
C GLY A 87 13.75 -0.27 -11.79
N VAL A 88 13.08 -1.43 -11.88
CA VAL A 88 13.41 -2.41 -12.92
C VAL A 88 13.04 -1.89 -14.32
N GLY A 89 11.96 -1.09 -14.45
CA GLY A 89 11.60 -0.44 -15.71
C GLY A 89 12.71 0.47 -16.21
N VAL A 90 13.24 1.33 -15.33
CA VAL A 90 14.39 2.20 -15.63
C VAL A 90 15.65 1.40 -15.93
N GLY A 91 15.90 0.32 -15.19
CA GLY A 91 17.02 -0.59 -15.46
C GLY A 91 16.92 -1.27 -16.80
N ALA A 92 15.74 -1.76 -17.17
CA ALA A 92 15.48 -2.44 -18.45
C ALA A 92 15.57 -1.49 -19.66
N SER A 93 15.18 -0.23 -19.50
CA SER A 93 15.26 0.80 -20.54
C SER A 93 16.58 1.57 -20.56
N HIS A 94 17.65 1.03 -19.99
CA HIS A 94 18.96 1.67 -19.95
C HIS A 94 18.96 3.11 -19.39
N PHE A 95 18.23 3.30 -18.28
CA PHE A 95 18.07 4.59 -17.58
C PHE A 95 17.25 5.64 -18.37
N ASP A 96 16.42 5.20 -19.33
CA ASP A 96 15.47 6.09 -19.98
C ASP A 96 14.18 6.21 -19.14
N PHE A 97 14.00 7.36 -18.53
CA PHE A 97 12.84 7.66 -17.68
C PHE A 97 11.56 7.93 -18.48
N SER A 98 11.64 8.09 -19.81
CA SER A 98 10.46 8.31 -20.66
C SER A 98 9.53 7.08 -20.72
N PHE A 99 10.05 5.91 -20.33
CA PHE A 99 9.27 4.69 -20.16
C PHE A 99 8.49 4.62 -18.85
N LEU A 100 8.65 5.58 -17.94
CA LEU A 100 7.81 5.67 -16.74
C LEU A 100 6.54 6.45 -17.03
N GLN A 101 5.40 5.90 -16.66
CA GLN A 101 4.12 6.59 -16.81
C GLN A 101 3.94 7.62 -15.69
N THR A 102 4.52 8.82 -15.91
CA THR A 102 4.62 9.90 -14.93
C THR A 102 3.25 10.29 -14.36
N THR A 103 2.19 10.31 -15.17
CA THR A 103 0.82 10.65 -14.74
C THR A 103 0.31 9.64 -13.70
N VAL A 104 0.56 8.35 -13.90
CA VAL A 104 0.17 7.29 -12.95
C VAL A 104 1.00 7.39 -11.68
N LEU A 105 2.31 7.56 -11.81
CA LEU A 105 3.20 7.73 -10.67
C LEU A 105 2.83 8.95 -9.81
N LEU A 106 2.47 10.08 -10.43
CA LEU A 106 2.00 11.26 -9.71
C LEU A 106 0.66 11.03 -9.00
N ARG A 107 -0.28 10.30 -9.60
CA ARG A 107 -1.54 9.90 -8.95
C ARG A 107 -1.27 9.02 -7.73
N ILE A 108 -0.38 8.04 -7.87
CA ILE A 108 0.03 7.16 -6.79
C ILE A 108 0.72 7.96 -5.67
N ALA A 109 1.69 8.81 -6.00
CA ALA A 109 2.39 9.66 -5.03
C ALA A 109 1.43 10.62 -4.31
N GLY A 110 0.48 11.22 -5.05
CA GLY A 110 -0.59 12.05 -4.47
C GLY A 110 -1.46 11.27 -3.49
N SER A 111 -1.80 10.01 -3.80
CA SER A 111 -2.58 9.16 -2.91
C SER A 111 -1.87 8.87 -1.59
N TRP A 112 -0.54 8.77 -1.60
CA TRP A 112 0.26 8.57 -0.39
C TRP A 112 0.24 9.77 0.56
N ILE A 113 -0.11 10.96 0.06
CA ILE A 113 -0.31 12.16 0.87
C ILE A 113 -1.78 12.29 1.28
N ILE A 114 -2.70 12.08 0.34
CA ILE A 114 -4.13 12.30 0.55
C ILE A 114 -4.72 11.22 1.47
N SER A 115 -4.34 9.94 1.30
CA SER A 115 -4.95 8.83 2.06
C SER A 115 -4.73 8.93 3.58
N PRO A 116 -3.54 9.24 4.12
CA PRO A 116 -3.38 9.41 5.56
C PRO A 116 -4.11 10.64 6.11
N ILE A 117 -4.18 11.73 5.34
CA ILE A 117 -4.92 12.93 5.73
C ILE A 117 -6.42 12.63 5.78
N LEU A 118 -6.95 11.96 4.76
CA LEU A 118 -8.35 11.54 4.72
C LEU A 118 -8.68 10.61 5.89
N ALA A 119 -7.87 9.59 6.12
CA ALA A 119 -8.05 8.66 7.23
C ALA A 119 -7.97 9.38 8.60
N MET A 120 -7.08 10.37 8.75
CA MET A 120 -6.95 11.20 9.94
C MET A 120 -8.23 12.02 10.20
N LEU A 121 -8.75 12.69 9.18
CA LEU A 121 -9.96 13.51 9.30
C LEU A 121 -11.20 12.65 9.60
N LEU A 122 -11.33 11.51 8.91
CA LEU A 122 -12.41 10.57 9.16
C LEU A 122 -12.35 10.00 10.58
N ALA A 123 -11.16 9.62 11.04
CA ALA A 123 -10.99 9.07 12.39
C ALA A 123 -11.24 10.12 13.48
N PHE A 124 -10.78 11.35 13.26
CA PHE A 124 -11.09 12.49 14.13
C PHE A 124 -12.61 12.69 14.28
N GLY A 125 -13.31 12.80 13.13
CA GLY A 125 -14.77 13.02 13.12
C GLY A 125 -15.54 11.84 13.70
N LEU A 126 -15.17 10.62 13.37
CA LEU A 126 -15.86 9.42 13.86
C LEU A 126 -15.64 9.23 15.38
N TYR A 127 -14.42 9.43 15.87
CA TYR A 127 -14.17 9.34 17.31
C TYR A 127 -14.87 10.42 18.10
N TRP A 128 -14.91 11.66 17.59
CA TRP A 128 -15.67 12.76 18.18
C TRP A 128 -17.17 12.44 18.24
N LEU A 129 -17.75 11.93 17.13
CA LEU A 129 -19.15 11.52 17.06
C LEU A 129 -19.47 10.39 18.04
N LEU A 130 -18.62 9.35 18.10
CA LEU A 130 -18.76 8.26 19.08
C LEU A 130 -18.74 8.82 20.51
N GLY A 131 -17.87 9.78 20.80
CA GLY A 131 -17.81 10.45 22.09
C GLY A 131 -19.14 11.13 22.48
N ILE A 132 -19.83 11.79 21.54
CA ILE A 132 -21.14 12.40 21.78
C ILE A 132 -22.20 11.32 22.03
N LEU A 133 -22.25 10.29 21.17
CA LEU A 133 -23.27 9.23 21.26
C LEU A 133 -23.14 8.44 22.58
N LEU A 134 -21.91 8.14 22.97
CA LEU A 134 -21.63 7.30 24.14
C LEU A 134 -21.78 8.04 25.48
N ARG A 135 -21.74 9.39 25.51
CA ARG A 135 -21.96 10.17 26.72
C ARG A 135 -23.33 9.92 27.40
N ARG A 136 -24.33 9.55 26.60
CA ARG A 136 -25.72 9.30 27.08
C ARG A 136 -26.00 7.81 27.36
N ALA A 137 -25.04 6.92 27.14
CA ALA A 137 -25.24 5.48 27.19
C ALA A 137 -24.75 4.89 28.53
N ARG A 138 -25.43 3.84 29.01
CA ARG A 138 -25.00 3.10 30.21
C ARG A 138 -23.72 2.33 29.88
N ALA A 139 -22.62 2.66 30.59
CA ALA A 139 -21.25 2.21 30.28
C ALA A 139 -21.09 0.67 30.09
N VAL A 140 -21.80 -0.12 30.90
CA VAL A 140 -21.67 -1.60 30.89
C VAL A 140 -22.28 -2.23 29.62
N ALA A 141 -23.45 -1.75 29.17
CA ALA A 141 -24.12 -2.29 28.00
C ALA A 141 -23.32 -2.03 26.71
N TRP A 142 -22.63 -0.87 26.64
CA TRP A 142 -21.86 -0.48 25.45
C TRP A 142 -20.49 -1.13 25.35
N SER A 143 -19.92 -1.63 26.43
CA SER A 143 -18.60 -2.31 26.37
C SER A 143 -18.60 -3.53 25.46
N ASN A 144 -19.65 -4.35 25.50
CA ASN A 144 -19.76 -5.54 24.67
C ASN A 144 -20.07 -5.18 23.20
N VAL A 145 -20.91 -4.16 22.97
CA VAL A 145 -21.18 -3.65 21.62
C VAL A 145 -19.91 -3.11 20.98
N LEU A 146 -19.14 -2.28 21.70
CA LEU A 146 -17.88 -1.75 21.19
C LEU A 146 -16.85 -2.84 20.90
N ARG A 147 -16.74 -3.87 21.75
CA ARG A 147 -15.86 -5.03 21.48
C ARG A 147 -16.26 -5.75 20.20
N ALA A 148 -17.56 -6.04 20.06
CA ALA A 148 -18.07 -6.68 18.84
C ALA A 148 -17.83 -5.78 17.60
N SER A 149 -18.08 -4.48 17.70
CA SER A 149 -17.84 -3.54 16.61
C SER A 149 -16.35 -3.46 16.20
N VAL A 150 -15.43 -3.50 17.18
CA VAL A 150 -13.99 -3.55 16.90
C VAL A 150 -13.62 -4.85 16.16
N MET A 151 -14.23 -5.99 16.52
CA MET A 151 -13.98 -7.25 15.79
C MET A 151 -14.52 -7.20 14.36
N VAL A 152 -15.72 -6.67 14.16
CA VAL A 152 -16.31 -6.49 12.82
C VAL A 152 -15.49 -5.51 11.98
N SER A 153 -15.06 -4.39 12.58
CA SER A 153 -14.21 -3.42 11.87
C SER A 153 -12.83 -4.01 11.54
N ALA A 154 -12.28 -4.88 12.38
CA ALA A 154 -11.03 -5.59 12.07
C ALA A 154 -11.18 -6.53 10.85
N ALA A 155 -12.33 -7.19 10.71
CA ALA A 155 -12.63 -7.99 9.52
C ALA A 155 -12.73 -7.09 8.26
N TYR A 156 -13.36 -5.92 8.37
CA TYR A 156 -13.42 -4.95 7.28
C TYR A 156 -12.05 -4.38 6.93
N VAL A 157 -11.23 -4.03 7.92
CA VAL A 157 -9.81 -3.64 7.68
C VAL A 157 -9.09 -4.75 6.91
N SER A 158 -9.21 -6.01 7.37
CA SER A 158 -8.55 -7.14 6.71
C SER A 158 -9.04 -7.34 5.26
N PHE A 159 -10.31 -7.09 4.98
CA PHE A 159 -10.84 -7.11 3.63
C PHE A 159 -10.24 -5.98 2.79
N SER A 160 -10.29 -4.74 3.28
CA SER A 160 -9.76 -3.54 2.62
C SER A 160 -8.24 -3.65 2.36
N LEU A 161 -7.46 -4.14 3.32
CA LEU A 161 -6.05 -4.42 3.12
C LEU A 161 -5.83 -5.47 2.03
N GLY A 162 -6.70 -6.48 1.95
CA GLY A 162 -6.65 -7.48 0.90
C GLY A 162 -6.84 -6.88 -0.49
N THR A 163 -7.78 -5.95 -0.69
CA THR A 163 -8.01 -5.30 -2.00
C THR A 163 -6.77 -4.55 -2.49
N ASN A 164 -6.04 -3.91 -1.59
CA ASN A 164 -4.85 -3.14 -1.93
C ASN A 164 -3.57 -3.97 -1.95
N ASP A 165 -3.29 -4.71 -0.88
CA ASP A 165 -1.98 -5.33 -0.70
C ASP A 165 -1.81 -6.60 -1.55
N VAL A 166 -2.88 -7.38 -1.77
CA VAL A 166 -2.85 -8.47 -2.75
C VAL A 166 -2.70 -7.90 -4.16
N GLY A 167 -3.40 -6.78 -4.46
CA GLY A 167 -3.24 -6.06 -5.73
C GLY A 167 -1.79 -5.64 -5.98
N ASN A 168 -1.13 -5.09 -4.99
CA ASN A 168 0.28 -4.71 -5.07
C ASN A 168 1.21 -5.92 -5.28
N ALA A 169 1.00 -7.01 -4.52
CA ALA A 169 1.87 -8.18 -4.58
C ALA A 169 1.74 -8.96 -5.89
N ILE A 170 0.52 -9.05 -6.43
CA ILE A 170 0.22 -9.84 -7.65
C ILE A 170 0.28 -8.99 -8.91
N GLY A 171 0.09 -7.67 -8.81
CA GLY A 171 0.10 -6.75 -9.96
C GLY A 171 1.20 -7.00 -10.96
N PRO A 172 2.48 -7.08 -10.59
CA PRO A 172 3.57 -7.33 -11.52
C PRO A 172 3.44 -8.65 -12.30
N LEU A 173 2.69 -9.63 -11.79
CA LEU A 173 2.54 -10.96 -12.38
C LEU A 173 1.36 -11.07 -13.37
N ILE A 174 0.40 -10.15 -13.38
CA ILE A 174 -0.84 -10.31 -14.15
C ILE A 174 -0.61 -10.38 -15.67
N ASN A 175 0.40 -9.66 -16.18
CA ASN A 175 0.75 -9.71 -17.60
C ASN A 175 1.41 -11.04 -18.00
N ARG A 176 2.00 -11.74 -17.03
CA ARG A 176 2.62 -13.04 -17.27
C ARG A 176 1.62 -14.19 -17.20
N PHE A 177 0.62 -14.07 -16.35
CA PHE A 177 -0.37 -15.12 -16.09
C PHE A 177 -1.81 -14.56 -16.14
N PRO A 178 -2.25 -14.02 -17.29
CA PRO A 178 -3.56 -13.33 -17.37
C PRO A 178 -4.74 -14.27 -17.08
N ASP A 179 -4.63 -15.55 -17.41
CA ASP A 179 -5.70 -16.54 -17.21
C ASP A 179 -5.73 -17.13 -15.79
N ARG A 180 -4.79 -16.75 -14.92
CA ARG A 180 -4.63 -17.29 -13.56
C ARG A 180 -4.71 -16.24 -12.48
N ILE A 181 -5.36 -15.11 -12.75
CA ILE A 181 -5.49 -14.01 -11.78
C ILE A 181 -6.19 -14.46 -10.48
N PRO A 182 -7.29 -15.24 -10.52
CA PRO A 182 -7.95 -15.70 -9.29
C PRO A 182 -7.05 -16.58 -8.41
N GLU A 183 -6.30 -17.51 -9.00
CA GLU A 183 -5.38 -18.38 -8.28
C GLU A 183 -4.22 -17.59 -7.67
N LEU A 184 -3.67 -16.64 -8.42
CA LEU A 184 -2.63 -15.75 -7.93
C LEU A 184 -3.14 -14.86 -6.78
N ALA A 185 -4.35 -14.32 -6.89
CA ALA A 185 -4.97 -13.53 -5.83
C ALA A 185 -5.21 -14.35 -4.56
N LEU A 186 -5.63 -15.61 -4.71
CA LEU A 186 -5.78 -16.54 -3.60
C LEU A 186 -4.41 -16.81 -2.93
N LEU A 187 -3.39 -17.17 -3.71
CA LEU A 187 -2.05 -17.44 -3.20
C LEU A 187 -1.42 -16.20 -2.53
N GLY A 188 -1.54 -15.03 -3.17
CA GLY A 188 -1.06 -13.76 -2.61
C GLY A 188 -1.77 -13.41 -1.30
N GLY A 189 -3.09 -13.56 -1.27
CA GLY A 189 -3.90 -13.34 -0.06
C GLY A 189 -3.54 -14.28 1.09
N LEU A 190 -3.30 -15.56 0.80
CA LEU A 190 -2.83 -16.54 1.79
C LEU A 190 -1.42 -16.22 2.29
N ALA A 191 -0.51 -15.85 1.40
CA ALA A 191 0.86 -15.48 1.76
C ALA A 191 0.89 -14.23 2.67
N ILE A 192 0.11 -13.19 2.32
CA ILE A 192 -0.02 -11.99 3.16
C ILE A 192 -0.64 -12.32 4.52
N ALA A 193 -1.70 -13.13 4.55
CA ALA A 193 -2.32 -13.56 5.81
C ALA A 193 -1.33 -14.34 6.70
N PHE A 194 -0.54 -15.23 6.11
CA PHE A 194 0.51 -15.96 6.82
C PHE A 194 1.58 -15.02 7.37
N GLY A 195 2.05 -14.05 6.56
CA GLY A 195 3.00 -13.03 6.99
C GLY A 195 2.47 -12.17 8.14
N ALA A 196 1.20 -11.75 8.07
CA ALA A 196 0.55 -10.98 9.13
C ALA A 196 0.45 -11.76 10.45
N LEU A 197 0.13 -13.05 10.40
CA LEU A 197 0.03 -13.91 11.58
C LEU A 197 1.40 -14.19 12.22
N THR A 198 2.47 -14.33 11.41
CA THR A 198 3.80 -14.69 11.91
C THR A 198 4.61 -13.46 12.34
N PHE A 199 4.63 -12.40 11.54
CA PHE A 199 5.52 -11.23 11.73
C PHE A 199 4.79 -9.96 12.12
N GLY A 200 3.46 -9.87 11.96
CA GLY A 200 2.68 -8.63 12.13
C GLY A 200 2.69 -8.07 13.55
N ARG A 201 2.87 -8.89 14.59
CA ARG A 201 2.83 -8.46 16.01
C ARG A 201 3.77 -7.29 16.32
N ARG A 202 4.96 -7.25 15.71
CA ARG A 202 5.98 -6.22 15.99
C ARG A 202 5.53 -4.84 15.54
N VAL A 203 5.01 -4.73 14.30
CA VAL A 203 4.54 -3.47 13.72
C VAL A 203 3.24 -3.02 14.40
N THR A 204 2.33 -3.95 14.66
CA THR A 204 1.06 -3.66 15.35
C THR A 204 1.27 -3.03 16.73
N HIS A 205 2.29 -3.51 17.47
CA HIS A 205 2.62 -2.93 18.78
C HIS A 205 3.10 -1.48 18.66
N THR A 206 3.97 -1.19 17.68
CA THR A 206 4.48 0.17 17.44
C THR A 206 3.35 1.14 17.10
N VAL A 207 2.48 0.77 16.16
CA VAL A 207 1.36 1.64 15.74
C VAL A 207 0.32 1.80 16.84
N GLY A 208 -0.04 0.71 17.54
CA GLY A 208 -1.14 0.72 18.51
C GLY A 208 -0.77 1.30 19.88
N ARG A 209 0.50 1.47 20.22
CA ARG A 209 0.93 1.95 21.55
C ARG A 209 1.88 3.14 21.53
N GLU A 210 2.74 3.25 20.53
CA GLU A 210 3.78 4.29 20.52
C GLU A 210 3.33 5.59 19.86
N ILE A 211 2.23 5.57 19.06
CA ILE A 211 1.69 6.78 18.42
C ILE A 211 0.65 7.43 19.32
N THR A 212 -0.41 6.67 19.69
CA THR A 212 -1.48 7.16 20.59
C THR A 212 -2.12 5.97 21.29
N PRO A 213 -2.32 6.00 22.61
CA PRO A 213 -3.06 4.96 23.34
C PRO A 213 -4.52 4.94 22.89
N LEU A 214 -4.97 3.80 22.36
CA LEU A 214 -6.33 3.62 21.86
C LEU A 214 -7.21 2.88 22.88
N ASP A 215 -8.38 3.45 23.20
CA ASP A 215 -9.51 2.76 23.81
C ASP A 215 -10.34 2.05 22.71
N TYR A 216 -11.38 1.31 23.10
CA TYR A 216 -12.21 0.57 22.13
C TYR A 216 -12.88 1.49 21.10
N SER A 217 -13.34 2.68 21.49
CA SER A 217 -13.94 3.67 20.60
C SER A 217 -12.90 4.22 19.62
N GLY A 218 -11.69 4.51 20.12
CA GLY A 218 -10.57 4.95 19.29
C GLY A 218 -10.09 3.88 18.31
N ALA A 219 -10.02 2.63 18.76
CA ALA A 219 -9.68 1.51 17.90
C ALA A 219 -10.72 1.34 16.78
N LEU A 220 -12.02 1.39 17.11
CA LEU A 220 -13.11 1.33 16.14
C LEU A 220 -13.01 2.48 15.11
N ALA A 221 -12.86 3.71 15.60
CA ALA A 221 -12.75 4.88 14.74
C ALA A 221 -11.52 4.80 13.81
N ALA A 222 -10.36 4.42 14.34
CA ALA A 222 -9.14 4.28 13.55
C ALA A 222 -9.27 3.17 12.50
N GLN A 223 -9.78 2.01 12.87
CA GLN A 223 -9.95 0.88 11.95
C GLN A 223 -10.91 1.20 10.81
N VAL A 224 -12.11 1.70 11.12
CA VAL A 224 -13.12 2.03 10.10
C VAL A 224 -12.60 3.11 9.16
N SER A 225 -11.97 4.15 9.68
CA SER A 225 -11.47 5.27 8.86
C SER A 225 -10.29 4.87 7.97
N ALA A 226 -9.35 4.09 8.49
CA ALA A 226 -8.26 3.55 7.69
C ALA A 226 -8.77 2.62 6.58
N ALA A 227 -9.69 1.71 6.94
CA ALA A 227 -10.27 0.78 5.98
C ALA A 227 -11.04 1.48 4.85
N LEU A 228 -11.87 2.48 5.19
CA LEU A 228 -12.60 3.29 4.20
C LEU A 228 -11.62 4.04 3.28
N GLY A 229 -10.61 4.69 3.84
CA GLY A 229 -9.59 5.39 3.07
C GLY A 229 -8.89 4.47 2.06
N VAL A 230 -8.41 3.30 2.52
CA VAL A 230 -7.76 2.32 1.65
C VAL A 230 -8.72 1.77 0.59
N HIS A 231 -9.94 1.40 1.01
CA HIS A 231 -10.92 0.75 0.14
C HIS A 231 -11.36 1.65 -1.03
N VAL A 232 -11.65 2.92 -0.75
CA VAL A 232 -12.04 3.88 -1.81
C VAL A 232 -10.96 4.02 -2.87
N PHE A 233 -9.70 4.22 -2.47
CA PHE A 233 -8.61 4.30 -3.44
C PHE A 233 -8.37 2.99 -4.19
N SER A 234 -8.52 1.84 -3.52
CA SER A 234 -8.40 0.52 -4.17
C SER A 234 -9.47 0.30 -5.23
N LEU A 235 -10.71 0.74 -4.99
CA LEU A 235 -11.79 0.71 -6.00
C LEU A 235 -11.47 1.59 -7.22
N LEU A 236 -10.78 2.70 -7.01
CA LEU A 236 -10.30 3.59 -8.09
C LEU A 236 -9.05 3.05 -8.78
N GLY A 237 -8.55 1.88 -8.37
CA GLY A 237 -7.33 1.28 -8.90
C GLY A 237 -6.05 2.02 -8.49
N ILE A 238 -6.10 2.88 -7.48
CA ILE A 238 -4.93 3.64 -7.04
C ILE A 238 -4.29 2.90 -5.85
N PRO A 239 -3.07 2.35 -6.01
CA PRO A 239 -2.36 1.71 -4.92
C PRO A 239 -2.00 2.73 -3.83
N VAL A 240 -2.54 2.52 -2.63
CA VAL A 240 -2.28 3.38 -1.47
C VAL A 240 -1.44 2.68 -0.43
N SER A 241 -0.88 3.48 0.45
CA SER A 241 -0.16 2.95 1.60
C SER A 241 -1.12 2.65 2.76
N THR A 242 -1.34 1.37 3.00
CA THR A 242 -2.16 0.89 4.11
C THR A 242 -1.59 1.31 5.46
N SER A 243 -0.26 1.25 5.63
CA SER A 243 0.42 1.72 6.84
C SER A 243 0.25 3.22 7.07
N GLN A 244 0.28 4.05 6.01
CA GLN A 244 0.04 5.49 6.10
C GLN A 244 -1.40 5.80 6.52
N ALA A 245 -2.38 5.12 5.93
CA ALA A 245 -3.79 5.29 6.28
C ALA A 245 -4.05 4.94 7.76
N VAL A 246 -3.48 3.82 8.24
CA VAL A 246 -3.62 3.42 9.65
C VAL A 246 -2.95 4.43 10.59
N VAL A 247 -1.72 4.88 10.29
CA VAL A 247 -1.02 5.89 11.10
C VAL A 247 -1.81 7.20 11.11
N GLY A 248 -2.30 7.66 9.95
CA GLY A 248 -3.14 8.85 9.85
C GLY A 248 -4.39 8.74 10.74
N ALA A 249 -5.10 7.61 10.67
CA ALA A 249 -6.29 7.38 11.48
C ALA A 249 -5.99 7.38 12.99
N VAL A 250 -4.89 6.75 13.42
CA VAL A 250 -4.45 6.75 14.84
C VAL A 250 -4.10 8.17 15.31
N VAL A 251 -3.42 8.95 14.46
CA VAL A 251 -3.14 10.37 14.73
C VAL A 251 -4.46 11.15 14.85
N GLY A 252 -5.44 10.92 13.98
CA GLY A 252 -6.75 11.57 14.03
C GLY A 252 -7.48 11.33 15.36
N VAL A 253 -7.48 10.09 15.86
CA VAL A 253 -8.00 9.77 17.20
C VAL A 253 -7.20 10.49 18.28
N GLY A 254 -5.86 10.52 18.16
CA GLY A 254 -5.01 11.21 19.14
C GLY A 254 -5.29 12.70 19.24
N LEU A 255 -5.50 13.37 18.11
CA LEU A 255 -5.81 14.81 18.07
C LEU A 255 -7.10 15.17 18.78
N THR A 256 -8.11 14.29 18.82
CA THR A 256 -9.33 14.53 19.59
C THR A 256 -9.10 14.47 21.10
N LYS A 257 -8.05 13.74 21.54
CA LYS A 257 -7.61 13.69 22.95
C LYS A 257 -6.66 14.84 23.32
N GLY A 258 -6.27 15.66 22.34
CA GLY A 258 -5.31 16.74 22.45
C GLY A 258 -3.98 16.42 21.75
N ALA A 259 -3.34 17.43 21.17
CA ALA A 259 -2.11 17.27 20.40
C ALA A 259 -0.97 16.59 21.19
N GLN A 260 -0.94 16.74 22.50
CA GLN A 260 0.04 16.12 23.40
C GLN A 260 -0.12 14.60 23.49
N SER A 261 -1.29 14.05 23.11
CA SER A 261 -1.55 12.61 23.09
C SER A 261 -0.92 11.91 21.88
N VAL A 262 -0.37 12.67 20.93
CA VAL A 262 0.27 12.13 19.71
C VAL A 262 1.78 12.11 19.87
N GLY A 263 2.39 10.97 19.69
CA GLY A 263 3.86 10.78 19.69
C GLY A 263 4.51 11.42 18.47
N GLY A 264 4.56 12.75 18.38
CA GLY A 264 4.99 13.50 17.20
C GLY A 264 6.35 13.09 16.67
N ARG A 265 7.33 12.82 17.55
CA ARG A 265 8.66 12.32 17.12
C ARG A 265 8.56 11.00 16.37
N LYS A 266 7.68 10.09 16.82
CA LYS A 266 7.48 8.80 16.17
C LYS A 266 6.79 8.97 14.82
N VAL A 267 5.77 9.82 14.74
CA VAL A 267 5.07 10.14 13.49
C VAL A 267 6.04 10.71 12.44
N VAL A 268 6.89 11.66 12.83
CA VAL A 268 7.90 12.22 11.92
C VAL A 268 8.89 11.15 11.47
N SER A 269 9.38 10.30 12.37
CA SER A 269 10.29 9.19 12.01
C SER A 269 9.65 8.23 10.99
N ILE A 270 8.36 7.92 11.17
CA ILE A 270 7.61 7.08 10.23
C ILE A 270 7.42 7.81 8.89
N ALA A 271 7.07 9.10 8.90
CA ALA A 271 6.89 9.91 7.69
C ALA A 271 8.17 9.98 6.84
N VAL A 272 9.33 10.10 7.48
CA VAL A 272 10.64 10.06 6.79
C VAL A 272 10.83 8.70 6.09
N SER A 273 10.47 7.59 6.72
CA SER A 273 10.58 6.27 6.10
C SER A 273 9.71 6.14 4.84
N TRP A 274 8.56 6.83 4.79
CA TRP A 274 7.68 6.81 3.62
C TRP A 274 8.28 7.51 2.39
N VAL A 275 9.13 8.51 2.58
CA VAL A 275 9.85 9.17 1.48
C VAL A 275 11.03 8.30 1.01
N ILE A 276 11.73 7.68 1.94
CA ILE A 276 12.91 6.85 1.65
C ILE A 276 12.50 5.55 0.94
N THR A 277 11.38 4.93 1.32
CA THR A 277 10.95 3.61 0.85
C THR A 277 10.90 3.48 -0.67
N PRO A 278 10.15 4.30 -1.44
CA PRO A 278 10.03 4.11 -2.88
C PRO A 278 11.34 4.36 -3.61
N VAL A 279 12.14 5.34 -3.17
CA VAL A 279 13.43 5.68 -3.77
C VAL A 279 14.45 4.56 -3.54
N SER A 280 14.56 4.09 -2.30
CA SER A 280 15.49 2.99 -1.97
C SER A 280 15.11 1.70 -2.67
N SER A 281 13.81 1.36 -2.73
CA SER A 281 13.35 0.17 -3.44
C SER A 281 13.61 0.28 -4.94
N ALA A 282 13.39 1.45 -5.55
CA ALA A 282 13.68 1.68 -6.97
C ALA A 282 15.17 1.57 -7.28
N ALA A 283 16.03 2.22 -6.48
CA ALA A 283 17.47 2.17 -6.67
C ALA A 283 18.02 0.74 -6.53
N PHE A 284 17.55 0.02 -5.49
CA PHE A 284 17.96 -1.36 -5.26
C PHE A 284 17.51 -2.29 -6.40
N ALA A 285 16.25 -2.19 -6.84
CA ALA A 285 15.71 -3.00 -7.91
C ALA A 285 16.37 -2.71 -9.27
N CYS A 286 16.61 -1.43 -9.59
CA CYS A 286 17.35 -1.02 -10.79
C CYS A 286 18.78 -1.57 -10.79
N GLY A 287 19.51 -1.38 -9.70
CA GLY A 287 20.88 -1.89 -9.54
C GLY A 287 20.95 -3.41 -9.63
N ALA A 288 20.06 -4.12 -8.94
CA ALA A 288 19.99 -5.58 -9.00
C ALA A 288 19.67 -6.09 -10.42
N TYR A 289 18.76 -5.43 -11.12
CA TYR A 289 18.45 -5.77 -12.49
C TYR A 289 19.66 -5.62 -13.41
N ARG A 290 20.34 -4.49 -13.33
CA ARG A 290 21.55 -4.22 -14.13
C ARG A 290 22.70 -5.16 -13.81
N LEU A 291 22.86 -5.58 -12.58
CA LEU A 291 23.89 -6.56 -12.20
C LEU A 291 23.61 -7.98 -12.73
N VAL A 292 22.34 -8.32 -12.91
CA VAL A 292 21.94 -9.67 -13.38
C VAL A 292 21.93 -9.74 -14.91
N THR A 293 21.60 -8.64 -15.59
CA THR A 293 21.36 -8.61 -17.05
C THR A 293 22.44 -7.88 -17.84
N GLY A 294 23.26 -7.08 -17.19
CA GLY A 294 24.23 -6.21 -17.83
C GLY A 294 25.58 -6.57 -17.79
#